data_f3c1fdcb7d03d4ca1e360ac6983daea4
#
_entry.id   f3c1fdcb7d03d4ca1e360ac6983daea4
#
_cell.length_a   1.000
_cell.length_b   1.000
_cell.length_c   1.000
_cell.angle_alpha   90.00
_cell.angle_beta   90.00
_cell.angle_gamma   90.00
#
_symmetry.space_group_name_H-M   'P 1'
#
loop_
_entity.id
_entity.type
_entity.pdbx_description
1 polymer ?
#
loop_
_entity_poly.entity_id
_entity_poly.type
_entity_poly.pdbx_seq_one_letter_code
_entity_poly.pdbx_strand_id
1 'polypeptide(L)'
;MEYRRRSFLKSLSLGALFPWNILDNMFFLNPNANRLKEFYKKAIIIDGLIIPRGWNDESFQALDDSGYTGFSASLSSRNFQVAMSSLLEWNEKIKQNSNKLILANGSKDFFIAKMERKTAVLLGFQNATMIEKSTDNLDFLYKAGTRWIQLTYNQ
;
A
#
# COMPACT_ATOMS: atom_id res chain seq x y z
N MET A 1 30.37 -12.36 6.54
CA MET A 1 28.99 -12.14 6.02
C MET A 1 28.85 -12.33 4.50
N GLU A 2 29.93 -12.63 3.80
CA GLU A 2 29.99 -12.80 2.33
C GLU A 2 29.59 -14.19 1.82
N TYR A 3 29.58 -15.19 2.71
CA TYR A 3 29.35 -16.60 2.32
C TYR A 3 27.87 -16.91 1.94
N ARG A 4 26.90 -16.14 2.44
CA ARG A 4 25.47 -16.39 2.16
C ARG A 4 24.98 -15.85 0.81
N ARG A 5 25.64 -14.84 0.25
CA ARG A 5 25.26 -14.30 -1.09
C ARG A 5 25.69 -15.20 -2.24
N ARG A 6 26.82 -15.88 -2.11
CA ARG A 6 27.34 -16.77 -3.17
C ARG A 6 26.56 -18.09 -3.28
N SER A 7 25.99 -18.59 -2.20
CA SER A 7 25.13 -19.79 -2.24
C SER A 7 23.76 -19.52 -2.83
N PHE A 8 23.22 -18.31 -2.63
CA PHE A 8 21.95 -17.89 -3.24
C PHE A 8 22.06 -17.76 -4.77
N LEU A 9 23.16 -17.19 -5.28
CA LEU A 9 23.39 -17.06 -6.72
C LEU A 9 23.68 -18.39 -7.42
N LYS A 10 24.23 -19.39 -6.71
CA LYS A 10 24.42 -20.73 -7.25
C LYS A 10 23.13 -21.53 -7.37
N SER A 11 22.13 -21.26 -6.52
CA SER A 11 20.82 -21.88 -6.62
C SER A 11 19.98 -21.30 -7.76
N LEU A 12 20.22 -20.04 -8.17
CA LEU A 12 19.57 -19.42 -9.32
C LEU A 12 20.06 -19.98 -10.67
N SER A 13 21.30 -20.46 -10.76
CA SER A 13 21.84 -21.02 -12.00
C SER A 13 21.33 -22.42 -12.32
N LEU A 14 20.78 -23.13 -11.35
CA LEU A 14 20.13 -24.46 -11.55
C LEU A 14 18.68 -24.32 -12.02
N GLY A 15 18.02 -23.18 -11.79
CA GLY A 15 16.66 -22.91 -12.22
C GLY A 15 16.50 -22.72 -13.74
N ALA A 16 17.60 -22.41 -14.46
CA ALA A 16 17.58 -22.20 -15.90
C ALA A 16 17.44 -23.48 -16.75
N LEU A 17 17.52 -24.64 -16.13
CA LEU A 17 17.42 -25.95 -16.83
C LEU A 17 16.07 -26.64 -16.67
N PHE A 18 15.14 -26.08 -15.87
CA PHE A 18 13.80 -26.63 -15.73
C PHE A 18 12.77 -25.77 -16.46
N PRO A 19 11.89 -26.36 -17.28
CA PRO A 19 10.77 -25.66 -17.91
C PRO A 19 9.89 -25.04 -16.83
N TRP A 20 9.52 -23.77 -16.99
CA TRP A 20 8.70 -22.99 -16.04
C TRP A 20 7.40 -23.71 -15.63
N ASN A 21 6.81 -24.49 -16.54
CA ASN A 21 5.63 -25.30 -16.28
C ASN A 21 5.82 -26.42 -15.24
N ILE A 22 7.07 -26.88 -14.98
CA ILE A 22 7.35 -27.87 -13.93
C ILE A 22 7.42 -27.19 -12.56
N LEU A 23 7.98 -25.98 -12.49
CA LEU A 23 8.03 -25.19 -11.25
C LEU A 23 6.62 -24.79 -10.80
N ASP A 24 5.76 -24.34 -11.70
CA ASP A 24 4.37 -24.04 -11.40
C ASP A 24 3.62 -25.26 -10.87
N ASN A 25 3.81 -26.44 -11.48
CA ASN A 25 3.18 -27.67 -11.01
C ASN A 25 3.70 -28.14 -9.64
N MET A 26 4.98 -27.94 -9.33
CA MET A 26 5.53 -28.26 -8.00
C MET A 26 4.98 -27.34 -6.90
N PHE A 27 4.73 -26.07 -7.20
CA PHE A 27 4.06 -25.14 -6.27
C PHE A 27 2.59 -25.54 -6.05
N PHE A 28 1.87 -26.00 -7.08
CA PHE A 28 0.48 -26.45 -6.96
C PHE A 28 0.31 -27.76 -6.16
N LEU A 29 1.36 -28.59 -6.07
CA LEU A 29 1.33 -29.85 -5.31
C LEU A 29 1.70 -29.67 -3.83
N ASN A 30 2.08 -28.47 -3.40
CA ASN A 30 2.39 -28.20 -2.00
C ASN A 30 1.11 -27.84 -1.22
N PRO A 31 0.62 -28.70 -0.32
CA PRO A 31 -0.60 -28.42 0.46
C PRO A 31 -0.49 -27.16 1.33
N ASN A 32 0.75 -26.75 1.67
CA ASN A 32 0.98 -25.49 2.39
C ASN A 32 0.79 -24.26 1.48
N ALA A 33 1.11 -24.35 0.18
CA ALA A 33 0.89 -23.25 -0.76
C ALA A 33 -0.62 -22.97 -0.94
N ASN A 34 -1.44 -24.01 -1.00
CA ASN A 34 -2.90 -23.86 -1.08
C ASN A 34 -3.49 -23.25 0.20
N ARG A 35 -3.00 -23.67 1.38
CA ARG A 35 -3.41 -23.08 2.67
C ARG A 35 -3.00 -21.59 2.77
N LEU A 36 -1.80 -21.25 2.30
CA LEU A 36 -1.33 -19.87 2.27
C LEU A 36 -2.19 -19.01 1.34
N LYS A 37 -2.50 -19.51 0.15
CA LYS A 37 -3.36 -18.83 -0.82
C LYS A 37 -4.78 -18.60 -0.28
N GLU A 38 -5.36 -19.58 0.39
CA GLU A 38 -6.67 -19.43 1.06
C GLU A 38 -6.61 -18.47 2.25
N PHE A 39 -5.52 -18.46 3.00
CA PHE A 39 -5.28 -17.47 4.05
C PHE A 39 -5.25 -16.05 3.47
N TYR A 40 -4.46 -15.81 2.41
CA TYR A 40 -4.37 -14.50 1.75
C TYR A 40 -5.72 -14.01 1.23
N LYS A 41 -6.53 -14.90 0.67
CA LYS A 41 -7.88 -14.54 0.21
C LYS A 41 -8.79 -14.02 1.34
N LYS A 42 -8.63 -14.55 2.56
CA LYS A 42 -9.45 -14.19 3.72
C LYS A 42 -8.85 -13.07 4.56
N ALA A 43 -7.53 -12.97 4.62
CA ALA A 43 -6.83 -11.99 5.43
C ALA A 43 -7.06 -10.56 4.94
N ILE A 44 -7.09 -9.62 5.86
CA ILE A 44 -6.96 -8.20 5.58
C ILE A 44 -5.46 -7.91 5.53
N ILE A 45 -4.97 -7.50 4.37
CA ILE A 45 -3.55 -7.23 4.13
C ILE A 45 -3.39 -5.74 3.88
N ILE A 46 -2.61 -5.08 4.72
CA ILE A 46 -2.42 -3.63 4.65
C ILE A 46 -0.92 -3.34 4.51
N ASP A 47 -0.55 -2.62 3.45
CA ASP A 47 0.78 -2.04 3.37
C ASP A 47 0.85 -0.79 4.27
N GLY A 48 1.77 -0.80 5.22
CA GLY A 48 1.92 0.26 6.22
C GLY A 48 2.41 1.58 5.65
N LEU A 49 3.02 1.60 4.46
CA LEU A 49 3.54 2.82 3.87
C LEU A 49 3.79 2.71 2.37
N ILE A 50 2.99 3.43 1.59
CA ILE A 50 3.25 3.69 0.18
C ILE A 50 3.46 5.19 -0.02
N ILE A 51 4.49 5.57 -0.79
CA ILE A 51 4.69 6.93 -1.27
C ILE A 51 4.14 6.99 -2.71
N PRO A 52 2.91 7.44 -2.91
CA PRO A 52 2.22 7.28 -4.19
C PRO A 52 2.59 8.39 -5.18
N ARG A 53 3.84 8.38 -5.66
CA ARG A 53 4.31 9.33 -6.68
C ARG A 53 4.03 8.76 -8.07
N GLY A 54 3.53 9.62 -8.98
CA GLY A 54 3.32 9.24 -10.38
C GLY A 54 2.31 8.11 -10.57
N TRP A 55 1.25 8.08 -9.77
CA TRP A 55 0.22 7.05 -9.81
C TRP A 55 -0.49 6.99 -11.16
N ASN A 56 -0.42 5.85 -11.83
CA ASN A 56 -0.92 5.59 -13.18
C ASN A 56 -1.59 4.21 -13.28
N ASP A 57 -1.94 3.77 -14.47
CA ASP A 57 -2.59 2.47 -14.70
C ASP A 57 -1.72 1.27 -14.26
N GLU A 58 -0.39 1.37 -14.42
CA GLU A 58 0.54 0.34 -13.93
C GLU A 58 0.51 0.22 -12.41
N SER A 59 0.33 1.35 -11.71
CA SER A 59 0.15 1.38 -10.25
C SER A 59 -1.11 0.66 -9.82
N PHE A 60 -2.21 0.81 -10.57
CA PHE A 60 -3.45 0.07 -10.32
C PHE A 60 -3.30 -1.42 -10.60
N GLN A 61 -2.58 -1.80 -11.66
CA GLN A 61 -2.32 -3.20 -11.96
C GLN A 61 -1.46 -3.84 -10.86
N ALA A 62 -0.38 -3.16 -10.42
CA ALA A 62 0.46 -3.64 -9.33
C ALA A 62 -0.33 -3.78 -8.02
N LEU A 63 -1.29 -2.90 -7.76
CA LEU A 63 -2.17 -2.97 -6.61
C LEU A 63 -3.09 -4.20 -6.68
N ASP A 64 -3.71 -4.44 -7.83
CA ASP A 64 -4.55 -5.62 -8.07
C ASP A 64 -3.75 -6.91 -7.90
N ASP A 65 -2.52 -6.97 -8.43
CA ASP A 65 -1.62 -8.13 -8.35
C ASP A 65 -1.10 -8.38 -6.92
N SER A 66 -0.95 -7.33 -6.11
CA SER A 66 -0.47 -7.43 -4.72
C SER A 66 -1.43 -8.15 -3.79
N GLY A 67 -2.72 -8.13 -4.08
CA GLY A 67 -3.78 -8.63 -3.21
C GLY A 67 -3.97 -7.82 -1.92
N TYR A 68 -3.45 -6.58 -1.85
CA TYR A 68 -3.64 -5.70 -0.71
C TYR A 68 -5.12 -5.33 -0.53
N THR A 69 -5.57 -5.39 0.71
CA THR A 69 -6.89 -4.87 1.11
C THR A 69 -6.85 -3.36 1.27
N GLY A 70 -5.67 -2.82 1.58
CA GLY A 70 -5.48 -1.39 1.69
C GLY A 70 -4.03 -1.00 1.93
N PHE A 71 -3.77 0.28 1.92
CA PHE A 71 -2.47 0.84 2.20
C PHE A 71 -2.54 2.22 2.85
N SER A 72 -1.47 2.57 3.59
CA SER A 72 -1.24 3.92 4.11
C SER A 72 -0.49 4.74 3.07
N ALA A 73 -1.13 5.78 2.55
CA ALA A 73 -0.53 6.70 1.59
C ALA A 73 0.18 7.84 2.31
N SER A 74 1.49 7.99 2.10
CA SER A 74 2.25 9.15 2.58
C SER A 74 2.26 10.26 1.54
N LEU A 75 1.59 11.36 1.86
CA LEU A 75 1.41 12.50 0.96
C LEU A 75 2.52 13.56 1.16
N SER A 76 2.57 14.52 0.24
CA SER A 76 3.50 15.65 0.33
C SER A 76 3.11 16.60 1.45
N SER A 77 4.09 17.00 2.29
CA SER A 77 3.86 17.73 3.55
C SER A 77 4.80 18.91 3.78
N ARG A 78 5.40 19.48 2.72
CA ARG A 78 6.37 20.58 2.84
C ARG A 78 5.84 21.76 3.67
N ASN A 79 4.57 22.10 3.51
CA ASN A 79 3.84 23.10 4.26
C ASN A 79 2.35 22.77 4.23
N PHE A 80 1.53 23.54 4.96
CA PHE A 80 0.09 23.33 5.04
C PHE A 80 -0.61 23.37 3.68
N GLN A 81 -0.29 24.35 2.83
CA GLN A 81 -0.90 24.49 1.51
C GLN A 81 -0.60 23.28 0.61
N VAL A 82 0.65 22.81 0.58
CA VAL A 82 1.04 21.63 -0.19
C VAL A 82 0.35 20.38 0.34
N ALA A 83 0.25 20.23 1.65
CA ALA A 83 -0.44 19.10 2.27
C ALA A 83 -1.92 19.08 1.90
N MET A 84 -2.61 20.21 2.00
CA MET A 84 -4.02 20.33 1.61
C MET A 84 -4.23 20.05 0.13
N SER A 85 -3.36 20.57 -0.75
CA SER A 85 -3.44 20.27 -2.20
C SER A 85 -3.28 18.78 -2.48
N SER A 86 -2.32 18.12 -1.82
CA SER A 86 -2.12 16.66 -1.96
C SER A 86 -3.32 15.86 -1.46
N LEU A 87 -3.96 16.28 -0.37
CA LEU A 87 -5.17 15.65 0.15
C LEU A 87 -6.34 15.78 -0.83
N LEU A 88 -6.55 16.98 -1.38
CA LEU A 88 -7.62 17.23 -2.37
C LEU A 88 -7.40 16.41 -3.63
N GLU A 89 -6.17 16.34 -4.15
CA GLU A 89 -5.80 15.53 -5.30
C GLU A 89 -6.13 14.04 -5.06
N TRP A 90 -5.74 13.50 -3.89
CA TRP A 90 -5.99 12.10 -3.55
C TRP A 90 -7.46 11.81 -3.29
N ASN A 91 -8.20 12.70 -2.65
CA ASN A 91 -9.65 12.55 -2.49
C ASN A 91 -10.35 12.49 -3.86
N GLU A 92 -9.97 13.36 -4.80
CA GLU A 92 -10.53 13.34 -6.14
C GLU A 92 -10.13 12.07 -6.91
N LYS A 93 -8.89 11.62 -6.80
CA LYS A 93 -8.41 10.36 -7.39
C LYS A 93 -9.19 9.15 -6.87
N ILE A 94 -9.42 9.07 -5.55
CA ILE A 94 -10.22 8.00 -4.95
C ILE A 94 -11.66 8.05 -5.45
N LYS A 95 -12.24 9.24 -5.55
CA LYS A 95 -13.60 9.45 -6.05
C LYS A 95 -13.74 9.01 -7.51
N GLN A 96 -12.81 9.41 -8.38
CA GLN A 96 -12.79 9.05 -9.80
C GLN A 96 -12.60 7.54 -10.01
N ASN A 97 -11.92 6.86 -9.06
CA ASN A 97 -11.68 5.42 -9.09
C ASN A 97 -12.47 4.67 -8.01
N SER A 98 -13.68 5.14 -7.69
CA SER A 98 -14.53 4.57 -6.63
C SER A 98 -14.97 3.12 -6.88
N ASN A 99 -14.80 2.62 -8.10
CA ASN A 99 -14.96 1.21 -8.44
C ASN A 99 -13.77 0.34 -7.94
N LYS A 100 -12.60 0.93 -7.68
CA LYS A 100 -11.38 0.24 -7.22
C LYS A 100 -10.91 0.67 -5.84
N LEU A 101 -11.15 1.92 -5.45
CA LEU A 101 -10.63 2.53 -4.23
C LEU A 101 -11.74 2.95 -3.26
N ILE A 102 -11.42 2.93 -1.95
CA ILE A 102 -12.24 3.49 -0.87
C ILE A 102 -11.34 4.35 0.01
N LEU A 103 -11.77 5.58 0.35
CA LEU A 103 -11.11 6.37 1.38
C LEU A 103 -11.32 5.72 2.74
N ALA A 104 -10.24 5.31 3.40
CA ALA A 104 -10.31 4.76 4.74
C ALA A 104 -10.32 5.87 5.81
N ASN A 105 -11.37 5.91 6.60
CA ASN A 105 -11.51 6.78 7.76
C ASN A 105 -11.31 6.04 9.09
N GLY A 106 -11.36 4.72 9.04
CA GLY A 106 -11.16 3.85 10.19
C GLY A 106 -11.04 2.37 9.79
N SER A 107 -10.90 1.50 10.79
CA SER A 107 -10.68 0.07 10.55
C SER A 107 -11.83 -0.61 9.79
N LYS A 108 -13.07 -0.15 9.97
CA LYS A 108 -14.24 -0.72 9.28
C LYS A 108 -14.13 -0.62 7.76
N ASP A 109 -13.49 0.42 7.24
CA ASP A 109 -13.38 0.65 5.81
C ASP A 109 -12.51 -0.40 5.12
N PHE A 110 -11.54 -0.99 5.83
CA PHE A 110 -10.75 -2.11 5.32
C PHE A 110 -11.59 -3.40 5.19
N PHE A 111 -12.53 -3.64 6.10
CA PHE A 111 -13.46 -4.76 5.98
C PHE A 111 -14.42 -4.56 4.80
N ILE A 112 -14.94 -3.33 4.62
CA ILE A 112 -15.79 -2.97 3.48
C ILE A 112 -15.01 -3.15 2.18
N ALA A 113 -13.78 -2.63 2.11
CA ALA A 113 -12.91 -2.80 0.95
C ALA A 113 -12.71 -4.27 0.58
N LYS A 114 -12.44 -5.12 1.58
CA LYS A 114 -12.29 -6.57 1.37
C LYS A 114 -13.55 -7.21 0.81
N MET A 115 -14.72 -6.87 1.35
CA MET A 115 -16.01 -7.41 0.88
C MET A 115 -16.34 -6.94 -0.54
N GLU A 116 -16.07 -5.67 -0.85
CA GLU A 116 -16.35 -5.07 -2.16
C GLU A 116 -15.26 -5.31 -3.20
N ARG A 117 -14.18 -6.02 -2.84
CA ARG A 117 -13.00 -6.26 -3.70
C ARG A 117 -12.38 -4.94 -4.20
N LYS A 118 -12.30 -3.97 -3.30
CA LYS A 118 -11.65 -2.68 -3.49
C LYS A 118 -10.42 -2.58 -2.60
N THR A 119 -9.64 -1.53 -2.77
CA THR A 119 -8.50 -1.22 -1.91
C THR A 119 -8.78 0.03 -1.09
N ALA A 120 -8.65 -0.10 0.24
CA ALA A 120 -8.79 1.02 1.16
C ALA A 120 -7.52 1.87 1.19
N VAL A 121 -7.65 3.19 1.07
CA VAL A 121 -6.54 4.14 1.09
C VAL A 121 -6.62 4.98 2.35
N LEU A 122 -5.64 4.84 3.23
CA LEU A 122 -5.50 5.62 4.46
C LEU A 122 -4.55 6.78 4.21
N LEU A 123 -5.06 8.01 4.16
CA LEU A 123 -4.25 9.20 3.87
C LEU A 123 -3.53 9.72 5.11
N GLY A 124 -2.26 10.12 4.93
CA GLY A 124 -1.47 10.69 6.01
C GLY A 124 -0.11 11.22 5.58
N PHE A 125 0.76 11.49 6.57
CA PHE A 125 2.02 12.18 6.36
C PHE A 125 3.14 11.60 7.23
N GLN A 126 4.35 11.49 6.64
CA GLN A 126 5.54 10.99 7.34
C GLN A 126 6.26 12.04 8.20
N ASN A 127 5.77 13.27 8.27
CA ASN A 127 6.26 14.30 9.18
C ASN A 127 5.12 15.26 9.57
N ALA A 128 5.40 16.16 10.50
CA ALA A 128 4.43 17.13 11.01
C ALA A 128 4.68 18.56 10.50
N THR A 129 5.51 18.75 9.47
CA THR A 129 5.90 20.06 8.93
C THR A 129 4.70 20.92 8.51
N MET A 130 3.65 20.27 7.97
CA MET A 130 2.43 20.94 7.52
C MET A 130 1.55 21.49 8.65
N ILE A 131 1.82 21.14 9.91
CA ILE A 131 1.14 21.75 11.05
C ILE A 131 1.60 23.19 11.24
N GLU A 132 2.84 23.50 10.85
CA GLU A 132 3.47 24.81 10.96
C GLU A 132 3.44 25.34 12.41
N LYS A 133 2.92 26.54 12.64
CA LYS A 133 2.84 27.17 13.96
C LYS A 133 1.42 27.14 14.57
N SER A 134 0.47 26.47 13.93
CA SER A 134 -0.92 26.42 14.37
C SER A 134 -1.44 25.00 14.46
N THR A 135 -1.85 24.60 15.65
CA THR A 135 -2.54 23.31 15.87
C THR A 135 -3.91 23.27 15.21
N ASP A 136 -4.52 24.40 14.85
CA ASP A 136 -5.80 24.45 14.14
C ASP A 136 -5.69 23.81 12.75
N ASN A 137 -4.49 23.77 12.18
CA ASN A 137 -4.22 23.08 10.93
C ASN A 137 -4.51 21.57 11.03
N LEU A 138 -4.41 20.96 12.21
CA LEU A 138 -4.77 19.55 12.41
C LEU A 138 -6.25 19.28 12.13
N ASP A 139 -7.13 20.20 12.57
CA ASP A 139 -8.57 20.07 12.33
C ASP A 139 -8.91 20.12 10.83
N PHE A 140 -8.27 21.02 10.09
CA PHE A 140 -8.43 21.10 8.64
C PHE A 140 -7.92 19.85 7.94
N LEU A 141 -6.73 19.36 8.30
CA LEU A 141 -6.14 18.13 7.75
C LEU A 141 -7.01 16.92 8.06
N TYR A 142 -7.52 16.80 9.29
CA TYR A 142 -8.42 15.72 9.69
C TYR A 142 -9.73 15.73 8.90
N LYS A 143 -10.36 16.91 8.77
CA LYS A 143 -11.59 17.08 7.98
C LYS A 143 -11.37 16.76 6.49
N ALA A 144 -10.16 17.04 5.98
CA ALA A 144 -9.76 16.72 4.61
C ALA A 144 -9.39 15.24 4.38
N GLY A 145 -9.42 14.39 5.42
CA GLY A 145 -9.23 12.96 5.29
C GLY A 145 -7.93 12.39 5.86
N THR A 146 -7.07 13.21 6.47
CA THR A 146 -5.88 12.71 7.16
C THR A 146 -6.26 11.83 8.36
N ARG A 147 -5.60 10.68 8.50
CA ARG A 147 -5.86 9.74 9.63
C ARG A 147 -4.60 9.32 10.37
N TRP A 148 -3.42 9.65 9.83
CA TRP A 148 -2.17 9.42 10.54
C TRP A 148 -1.14 10.50 10.19
N ILE A 149 -0.32 10.86 11.17
CA ILE A 149 0.80 11.80 11.04
C ILE A 149 1.95 11.26 11.88
N GLN A 150 3.09 11.05 11.26
CA GLN A 150 4.34 10.78 11.98
C GLN A 150 4.90 12.10 12.47
N LEU A 151 5.26 12.17 13.77
CA LEU A 151 5.70 13.44 14.36
C LEU A 151 7.07 13.91 13.88
N THR A 152 7.97 12.96 13.60
CA THR A 152 9.35 13.26 13.19
C THR A 152 9.75 12.40 12.00
N TYR A 153 10.55 12.97 11.11
CA TYR A 153 11.21 12.27 10.01
C TYR A 153 12.67 12.72 9.95
N ASN A 154 13.54 11.93 9.32
CA ASN A 154 14.95 12.31 9.14
C ASN A 154 15.07 13.66 8.43
N GLN A 155 15.80 14.58 9.04
CA GLN A 155 16.24 15.83 8.44
C GLN A 155 17.71 15.74 8.10
#